data_20a9d8107e5db1f9f0195c64a68cf7fe
#
_entry.id   20a9d8107e5db1f9f0195c64a68cf7fe
#
_cell.length_a   1.000
_cell.length_b   1.000
_cell.length_c   1.000
_cell.angle_alpha   90.00
_cell.angle_beta   90.00
_cell.angle_gamma   90.00
#
_symmetry.space_group_name_H-M   'P 1'
#
loop_
_entity.id
_entity.type
_entity.pdbx_description
1 polymer ?
#
loop_
_entity_poly.entity_id
_entity_poly.type
_entity_poly.pdbx_seq_one_letter_code
_entity_poly.pdbx_strand_id
1 'polypeptide(L)'
;MTKIPKVPTVLDALIPLVFLIGLLIVTIQFFGTDGLSGANQIVLVLSATVAGLVAVFRLGYSWESLQDGIVRSIGSAMSSILILFLIGALAGTWLLSGIVPAMIYYGLQVLSPTFFLFAACVISGIVSIATGSSWTTVATVGVALLGIGKALGFEEGIIAGAIISGAYFGDKMSPLSDTTNLAPAMAGTDLFTHIRHMAKTTIPSILLALILFFVIGLNYESDGKVEDVLVISKVITSTFHISPWLFVVPILVVVMIIKRVPALPALLAGALLGGVFALIFQPEIIAEVVGEKGSSAYLGFKGVMMALFGRISIVTENAL
;
A
#
# COMPACT_ATOMS: atom_id res chain seq x y z
N MET A 1 -5.71 -41.52 24.89
CA MET A 1 -4.85 -41.87 23.75
C MET A 1 -5.05 -40.78 22.69
N THR A 2 -4.11 -39.87 22.54
CA THR A 2 -4.14 -38.87 21.49
C THR A 2 -3.92 -39.60 20.15
N LYS A 3 -4.96 -39.60 19.30
CA LYS A 3 -4.84 -40.15 17.93
C LYS A 3 -3.81 -39.31 17.19
N ILE A 4 -2.81 -39.98 16.62
CA ILE A 4 -1.84 -39.34 15.72
C ILE A 4 -2.62 -38.86 14.49
N PRO A 5 -2.57 -37.56 14.15
CA PRO A 5 -3.27 -37.05 12.99
C PRO A 5 -2.82 -37.74 11.70
N LYS A 6 -3.76 -37.98 10.79
CA LYS A 6 -3.45 -38.58 9.48
C LYS A 6 -2.75 -37.55 8.60
N VAL A 7 -1.84 -38.00 7.76
CA VAL A 7 -1.25 -37.15 6.71
C VAL A 7 -2.35 -36.75 5.71
N PRO A 8 -2.53 -35.48 5.42
CA PRO A 8 -3.57 -35.03 4.49
C PRO A 8 -3.30 -35.52 3.07
N THR A 9 -4.34 -35.99 2.40
CA THR A 9 -4.31 -36.35 0.97
C THR A 9 -4.59 -35.11 0.12
N VAL A 10 -4.30 -35.18 -1.20
CA VAL A 10 -4.63 -34.13 -2.16
C VAL A 10 -6.13 -33.80 -2.15
N LEU A 11 -6.99 -34.81 -1.99
CA LEU A 11 -8.44 -34.61 -1.88
C LEU A 11 -8.81 -33.82 -0.63
N ASP A 12 -8.16 -34.05 0.50
CA ASP A 12 -8.43 -33.30 1.73
C ASP A 12 -8.07 -31.81 1.57
N ALA A 13 -7.02 -31.51 0.81
CA ALA A 13 -6.63 -30.12 0.51
C ALA A 13 -7.55 -29.45 -0.54
N LEU A 14 -8.06 -30.23 -1.52
CA LEU A 14 -8.94 -29.69 -2.58
C LEU A 14 -10.33 -29.33 -2.07
N ILE A 15 -10.89 -30.04 -1.08
CA ILE A 15 -12.26 -29.77 -0.57
C ILE A 15 -12.44 -28.30 -0.17
N PRO A 16 -11.65 -27.71 0.75
CA PRO A 16 -11.84 -26.31 1.11
C PRO A 16 -11.52 -25.34 -0.04
N LEU A 17 -10.60 -25.71 -0.93
CA LEU A 17 -10.23 -24.87 -2.07
C LEU A 17 -11.37 -24.81 -3.11
N VAL A 18 -11.95 -25.93 -3.48
CA VAL A 18 -13.08 -25.98 -4.40
C VAL A 18 -14.30 -25.26 -3.81
N PHE A 19 -14.53 -25.43 -2.51
CA PHE A 19 -15.60 -24.72 -1.80
C PHE A 19 -15.37 -23.20 -1.81
N LEU A 20 -14.14 -22.75 -1.54
CA LEU A 20 -13.75 -21.34 -1.62
C LEU A 20 -14.03 -20.75 -3.02
N ILE A 21 -13.50 -21.41 -4.06
CA ILE A 21 -13.66 -20.94 -5.45
C ILE A 21 -15.13 -20.89 -5.82
N GLY A 22 -15.91 -21.93 -5.50
CA GLY A 22 -17.35 -21.97 -5.78
C GLY A 22 -18.11 -20.82 -5.12
N LEU A 23 -17.85 -20.57 -3.83
CA LEU A 23 -18.50 -19.46 -3.13
C LEU A 23 -18.04 -18.09 -3.65
N LEU A 24 -16.75 -17.91 -4.00
CA LEU A 24 -16.29 -16.65 -4.60
C LEU A 24 -16.98 -16.37 -5.93
N ILE A 25 -17.14 -17.37 -6.79
CA ILE A 25 -17.88 -17.21 -8.06
C ILE A 25 -19.32 -16.76 -7.79
N VAL A 26 -20.01 -17.41 -6.86
CA VAL A 26 -21.38 -17.04 -6.46
C VAL A 26 -21.41 -15.61 -5.90
N THR A 27 -20.46 -15.26 -5.03
CA THR A 27 -20.38 -13.92 -4.44
C THR A 27 -20.16 -12.84 -5.50
N ILE A 28 -19.26 -13.08 -6.46
CA ILE A 28 -19.02 -12.13 -7.57
C ILE A 28 -20.27 -11.97 -8.42
N GLN A 29 -21.03 -13.04 -8.69
CA GLN A 29 -22.27 -12.97 -9.47
C GLN A 29 -23.37 -12.14 -8.78
N PHE A 30 -23.49 -12.26 -7.44
CA PHE A 30 -24.54 -11.57 -6.69
C PHE A 30 -24.16 -10.15 -6.24
N PHE A 31 -22.92 -9.93 -5.90
CA PHE A 31 -22.45 -8.66 -5.26
C PHE A 31 -21.53 -7.85 -6.19
N GLY A 32 -21.02 -8.41 -7.30
CA GLY A 32 -20.09 -7.70 -8.17
C GLY A 32 -18.88 -7.15 -7.40
N THR A 33 -18.59 -5.86 -7.58
CA THR A 33 -17.53 -5.12 -6.87
C THR A 33 -17.82 -4.93 -5.38
N ASP A 34 -19.09 -4.90 -4.98
CA ASP A 34 -19.51 -4.72 -3.57
C ASP A 34 -19.17 -5.94 -2.71
N GLY A 35 -18.86 -7.08 -3.34
CA GLY A 35 -18.35 -8.27 -2.65
C GLY A 35 -17.10 -8.01 -1.81
N LEU A 36 -16.30 -7.01 -2.18
CA LEU A 36 -15.10 -6.60 -1.43
C LEU A 36 -15.43 -5.93 -0.09
N SER A 37 -16.64 -5.40 0.08
CA SER A 37 -17.06 -4.68 1.28
C SER A 37 -17.51 -5.57 2.44
N GLY A 38 -17.45 -6.91 2.29
CA GLY A 38 -17.82 -7.83 3.38
C GLY A 38 -18.08 -9.27 2.92
N ALA A 39 -18.76 -9.48 1.81
CA ALA A 39 -19.18 -10.82 1.38
C ALA A 39 -17.98 -11.77 1.14
N ASN A 40 -16.91 -11.29 0.53
CA ASN A 40 -15.69 -12.09 0.32
C ASN A 40 -15.02 -12.51 1.64
N GLN A 41 -15.04 -11.65 2.67
CA GLN A 41 -14.51 -11.96 3.99
C GLN A 41 -15.30 -13.12 4.64
N ILE A 42 -16.62 -13.12 4.50
CA ILE A 42 -17.47 -14.21 5.00
C ILE A 42 -17.18 -15.50 4.23
N VAL A 43 -16.99 -15.45 2.93
CA VAL A 43 -16.58 -16.62 2.12
C VAL A 43 -15.28 -17.22 2.61
N LEU A 44 -14.27 -16.39 2.95
CA LEU A 44 -13.00 -16.85 3.51
C LEU A 44 -13.20 -17.55 4.85
N VAL A 45 -14.03 -16.99 5.75
CA VAL A 45 -14.33 -17.59 7.06
C VAL A 45 -15.05 -18.93 6.90
N LEU A 46 -16.05 -19.02 6.01
CA LEU A 46 -16.75 -20.28 5.73
C LEU A 46 -15.82 -21.34 5.16
N SER A 47 -14.93 -20.95 4.24
CA SER A 47 -13.97 -21.86 3.65
C SER A 47 -12.91 -22.35 4.66
N ALA A 48 -12.47 -21.46 5.56
CA ALA A 48 -11.60 -21.83 6.68
C ALA A 48 -12.34 -22.78 7.65
N THR A 49 -13.64 -22.58 7.86
CA THR A 49 -14.47 -23.52 8.65
C THR A 49 -14.52 -24.90 8.02
N VAL A 50 -14.71 -24.99 6.69
CA VAL A 50 -14.67 -26.29 5.97
C VAL A 50 -13.30 -26.96 6.12
N ALA A 51 -12.20 -26.20 6.00
CA ALA A 51 -10.86 -26.72 6.23
C ALA A 51 -10.70 -27.27 7.65
N GLY A 52 -11.21 -26.53 8.66
CA GLY A 52 -11.21 -26.98 10.06
C GLY A 52 -12.03 -28.24 10.28
N LEU A 53 -13.21 -28.36 9.66
CA LEU A 53 -14.04 -29.56 9.72
C LEU A 53 -13.32 -30.78 9.11
N VAL A 54 -12.67 -30.61 7.94
CA VAL A 54 -11.86 -31.66 7.34
C VAL A 54 -10.72 -32.07 8.26
N ALA A 55 -10.02 -31.11 8.88
CA ALA A 55 -8.92 -31.39 9.80
C ALA A 55 -9.37 -32.15 11.04
N VAL A 56 -10.50 -31.77 11.66
CA VAL A 56 -11.00 -32.42 12.89
C VAL A 56 -11.61 -33.79 12.57
N PHE A 57 -12.58 -33.86 11.64
CA PHE A 57 -13.37 -35.07 11.45
C PHE A 57 -12.68 -36.10 10.59
N ARG A 58 -11.87 -35.72 9.63
CA ARG A 58 -11.24 -36.62 8.69
C ARG A 58 -9.78 -36.93 9.02
N LEU A 59 -9.02 -35.90 9.42
CA LEU A 59 -7.61 -36.03 9.72
C LEU A 59 -7.33 -36.30 11.21
N GLY A 60 -8.27 -36.01 12.11
CA GLY A 60 -8.15 -36.30 13.55
C GLY A 60 -7.33 -35.28 14.33
N TYR A 61 -7.21 -34.04 13.83
CA TYR A 61 -6.60 -32.94 14.60
C TYR A 61 -7.51 -32.53 15.76
N SER A 62 -6.92 -32.16 16.90
CA SER A 62 -7.66 -31.56 18.00
C SER A 62 -8.00 -30.10 17.71
N TRP A 63 -9.09 -29.61 18.31
CA TRP A 63 -9.45 -28.18 18.22
C TRP A 63 -8.34 -27.27 18.75
N GLU A 64 -7.70 -27.65 19.85
CA GLU A 64 -6.57 -26.93 20.45
C GLU A 64 -5.42 -26.74 19.45
N SER A 65 -5.05 -27.82 18.74
CA SER A 65 -4.00 -27.75 17.71
C SER A 65 -4.36 -26.82 16.55
N LEU A 66 -5.64 -26.78 16.15
CA LEU A 66 -6.12 -25.84 15.12
C LEU A 66 -6.09 -24.40 15.64
N GLN A 67 -6.54 -24.18 16.87
CA GLN A 67 -6.54 -22.87 17.49
C GLN A 67 -5.12 -22.31 17.61
N ASP A 68 -4.17 -23.12 18.05
CA ASP A 68 -2.74 -22.74 18.08
C ASP A 68 -2.19 -22.41 16.70
N GLY A 69 -2.60 -23.16 15.67
CA GLY A 69 -2.27 -22.87 14.28
C GLY A 69 -2.83 -21.53 13.80
N ILE A 70 -4.07 -21.24 14.11
CA ILE A 70 -4.74 -19.96 13.80
C ILE A 70 -4.02 -18.80 14.49
N VAL A 71 -3.75 -18.91 15.80
CA VAL A 71 -3.06 -17.86 16.56
C VAL A 71 -1.67 -17.60 16.01
N ARG A 72 -0.91 -18.64 15.67
CA ARG A 72 0.41 -18.47 15.04
C ARG A 72 0.32 -17.79 13.67
N SER A 73 -0.65 -18.16 12.85
CA SER A 73 -0.87 -17.55 11.53
C SER A 73 -1.25 -16.07 11.64
N ILE A 74 -2.13 -15.72 12.59
CA ILE A 74 -2.48 -14.32 12.88
C ILE A 74 -1.23 -13.56 13.37
N GLY A 75 -0.45 -14.17 14.27
CA GLY A 75 0.79 -13.59 14.78
C GLY A 75 1.80 -13.27 13.67
N SER A 76 1.96 -14.15 12.69
CA SER A 76 2.85 -13.91 11.54
C SER A 76 2.35 -12.83 10.59
N ALA A 77 1.02 -12.62 10.49
CA ALA A 77 0.42 -11.56 9.68
C ALA A 77 0.36 -10.21 10.41
N MET A 78 0.58 -10.17 11.72
CA MET A 78 0.36 -8.98 12.56
C MET A 78 1.19 -7.78 12.11
N SER A 79 2.44 -7.98 11.71
CA SER A 79 3.30 -6.89 11.21
C SER A 79 2.69 -6.19 10.00
N SER A 80 2.14 -6.95 9.04
CA SER A 80 1.49 -6.40 7.85
C SER A 80 0.21 -5.65 8.20
N ILE A 81 -0.58 -6.16 9.15
CA ILE A 81 -1.79 -5.50 9.63
C ILE A 81 -1.46 -4.16 10.29
N LEU A 82 -0.45 -4.12 11.15
CA LEU A 82 0.00 -2.87 11.79
C LEU A 82 0.54 -1.85 10.79
N ILE A 83 1.26 -2.32 9.74
CA ILE A 83 1.70 -1.45 8.64
C ILE A 83 0.48 -0.82 7.95
N LEU A 84 -0.57 -1.59 7.65
CA LEU A 84 -1.78 -1.08 7.02
C LEU A 84 -2.47 0.01 7.86
N PHE A 85 -2.54 -0.16 9.19
CA PHE A 85 -3.04 0.90 10.08
C PHE A 85 -2.19 2.17 10.01
N LEU A 86 -0.86 2.01 10.04
CA LEU A 86 0.05 3.16 9.96
C LEU A 86 0.03 3.85 8.60
N ILE A 87 -0.24 3.12 7.51
CA ILE A 87 -0.44 3.71 6.17
C ILE A 87 -1.62 4.70 6.20
N GLY A 88 -2.74 4.33 6.80
CA GLY A 88 -3.89 5.23 6.94
C GLY A 88 -3.54 6.51 7.72
N ALA A 89 -2.85 6.35 8.85
CA ALA A 89 -2.39 7.47 9.67
C ALA A 89 -1.38 8.36 8.91
N LEU A 90 -0.44 7.74 8.18
CA LEU A 90 0.55 8.45 7.37
C LEU A 90 -0.14 9.24 6.25
N ALA A 91 -1.02 8.59 5.47
CA ALA A 91 -1.74 9.24 4.37
C ALA A 91 -2.57 10.43 4.86
N GLY A 92 -3.30 10.27 5.96
CA GLY A 92 -4.08 11.36 6.57
C GLY A 92 -3.21 12.54 7.01
N THR A 93 -2.13 12.29 7.75
CA THR A 93 -1.25 13.36 8.22
C THR A 93 -0.45 14.01 7.08
N TRP A 94 -0.04 13.27 6.07
CA TRP A 94 0.66 13.81 4.90
C TRP A 94 -0.28 14.61 3.98
N LEU A 95 -1.56 14.25 3.92
CA LEU A 95 -2.55 15.07 3.25
C LEU A 95 -2.77 16.38 4.02
N LEU A 96 -3.03 16.31 5.33
CA LEU A 96 -3.28 17.48 6.17
C LEU A 96 -2.11 18.46 6.20
N SER A 97 -0.86 17.94 6.22
CA SER A 97 0.36 18.76 6.24
C SER A 97 0.70 19.43 4.91
N GLY A 98 0.02 19.06 3.81
CA GLY A 98 0.37 19.51 2.47
C GLY A 98 1.55 18.75 1.84
N ILE A 99 2.08 17.68 2.48
CA ILE A 99 3.17 16.87 1.92
C ILE A 99 2.71 16.21 0.61
N VAL A 100 1.57 15.49 0.61
CA VAL A 100 1.03 14.87 -0.61
C VAL A 100 0.70 15.92 -1.67
N PRO A 101 -0.02 17.01 -1.37
CA PRO A 101 -0.21 18.12 -2.31
C PRO A 101 1.10 18.68 -2.89
N ALA A 102 2.13 18.89 -2.06
CA ALA A 102 3.43 19.34 -2.54
C ALA A 102 4.09 18.33 -3.50
N MET A 103 4.03 17.04 -3.17
CA MET A 103 4.54 15.98 -4.05
C MET A 103 3.81 15.95 -5.39
N ILE A 104 2.48 16.14 -5.39
CA ILE A 104 1.69 16.24 -6.63
C ILE A 104 2.12 17.50 -7.41
N TYR A 105 2.15 18.67 -6.78
CA TYR A 105 2.50 19.93 -7.42
C TYR A 105 3.86 19.89 -8.11
N TYR A 106 4.91 19.47 -7.41
CA TYR A 106 6.25 19.36 -8.00
C TYR A 106 6.36 18.18 -8.98
N GLY A 107 5.64 17.10 -8.73
CA GLY A 107 5.60 15.94 -9.63
C GLY A 107 5.01 16.28 -11.00
N LEU A 108 3.94 17.08 -11.03
CA LEU A 108 3.32 17.55 -12.28
C LEU A 108 4.25 18.46 -13.11
N GLN A 109 5.22 19.12 -12.49
CA GLN A 109 6.20 19.96 -13.20
C GLN A 109 7.32 19.13 -13.86
N VAL A 110 7.56 17.91 -13.38
CA VAL A 110 8.68 17.07 -13.81
C VAL A 110 8.22 15.90 -14.68
N LEU A 111 7.06 15.31 -14.38
CA LEU A 111 6.56 14.10 -15.02
C LEU A 111 5.56 14.43 -16.12
N SER A 112 5.89 14.11 -17.36
CA SER A 112 4.95 14.18 -18.48
C SER A 112 4.03 12.96 -18.49
N PRO A 113 2.77 13.05 -18.98
CA PRO A 113 1.86 11.93 -19.08
C PRO A 113 2.46 10.73 -19.80
N THR A 114 3.15 10.97 -20.94
CA THR A 114 3.75 9.93 -21.76
C THR A 114 4.71 9.01 -21.00
N PHE A 115 5.51 9.57 -20.09
CA PHE A 115 6.53 8.82 -19.35
C PHE A 115 6.10 8.46 -17.93
N PHE A 116 4.94 8.94 -17.48
CA PHE A 116 4.53 8.84 -16.09
C PHE A 116 4.47 7.40 -15.58
N LEU A 117 3.77 6.50 -16.26
CA LEU A 117 3.60 5.10 -15.81
C LEU A 117 4.95 4.36 -15.76
N PHE A 118 5.79 4.57 -16.78
CA PHE A 118 7.15 4.03 -16.82
C PHE A 118 7.97 4.55 -15.63
N ALA A 119 7.97 5.87 -15.41
CA ALA A 119 8.71 6.50 -14.32
C ALA A 119 8.19 6.04 -12.95
N ALA A 120 6.88 5.94 -12.77
CA ALA A 120 6.26 5.46 -11.53
C ALA A 120 6.71 4.02 -11.18
N CYS A 121 6.75 3.14 -12.16
CA CYS A 121 7.26 1.78 -12.00
C CYS A 121 8.76 1.77 -11.62
N VAL A 122 9.60 2.55 -12.32
CA VAL A 122 11.04 2.63 -12.05
C VAL A 122 11.32 3.24 -10.67
N ILE A 123 10.69 4.36 -10.34
CA ILE A 123 10.87 5.04 -9.04
C ILE A 123 10.46 4.09 -7.90
N SER A 124 9.29 3.44 -8.02
CA SER A 124 8.84 2.47 -7.03
C SER A 124 9.81 1.29 -6.89
N GLY A 125 10.38 0.81 -8.00
CA GLY A 125 11.39 -0.24 -8.00
C GLY A 125 12.68 0.17 -7.27
N ILE A 126 13.21 1.33 -7.57
CA ILE A 126 14.43 1.86 -6.93
C ILE A 126 14.21 2.05 -5.42
N VAL A 127 13.11 2.68 -5.03
CA VAL A 127 12.79 2.90 -3.61
C VAL A 127 12.61 1.56 -2.90
N SER A 128 11.93 0.60 -3.52
CA SER A 128 11.69 -0.71 -2.93
C SER A 128 12.98 -1.54 -2.79
N ILE A 129 13.91 -1.48 -3.75
CA ILE A 129 15.25 -2.09 -3.61
C ILE A 129 15.98 -1.50 -2.40
N ALA A 130 15.93 -0.18 -2.25
CA ALA A 130 16.63 0.54 -1.19
C ALA A 130 16.00 0.29 0.19
N THR A 131 14.68 0.15 0.26
CA THR A 131 13.94 -0.05 1.52
C THR A 131 13.78 -1.52 1.90
N GLY A 132 13.84 -2.44 0.93
CA GLY A 132 13.57 -3.85 1.13
C GLY A 132 12.10 -4.17 1.43
N SER A 133 11.16 -3.27 1.07
CA SER A 133 9.74 -3.46 1.38
C SER A 133 8.83 -2.85 0.32
N SER A 134 8.04 -3.71 -0.33
CA SER A 134 7.00 -3.26 -1.26
C SER A 134 5.89 -2.49 -0.55
N TRP A 135 5.49 -2.93 0.65
CA TRP A 135 4.45 -2.27 1.45
C TRP A 135 4.82 -0.83 1.81
N THR A 136 6.04 -0.64 2.31
CA THR A 136 6.53 0.69 2.68
C THR A 136 6.64 1.60 1.46
N THR A 137 7.10 1.08 0.33
CA THR A 137 7.19 1.83 -0.92
C THR A 137 5.82 2.30 -1.41
N VAL A 138 4.83 1.40 -1.43
CA VAL A 138 3.45 1.76 -1.81
C VAL A 138 2.86 2.78 -0.83
N ALA A 139 3.10 2.59 0.47
CA ALA A 139 2.58 3.48 1.52
C ALA A 139 3.17 4.90 1.50
N THR A 140 4.37 5.07 0.98
CA THR A 140 5.08 6.36 0.97
C THR A 140 5.04 6.99 -0.41
N VAL A 141 5.96 6.61 -1.26
CA VAL A 141 6.09 7.16 -2.62
C VAL A 141 4.88 6.80 -3.50
N GLY A 142 4.30 5.59 -3.29
CA GLY A 142 3.15 5.14 -4.06
C GLY A 142 1.92 6.03 -3.92
N VAL A 143 1.63 6.53 -2.71
CA VAL A 143 0.50 7.46 -2.49
C VAL A 143 0.67 8.75 -3.28
N ALA A 144 1.88 9.31 -3.32
CA ALA A 144 2.17 10.52 -4.09
C ALA A 144 2.07 10.25 -5.60
N LEU A 145 2.65 9.14 -6.08
CA LEU A 145 2.56 8.76 -7.49
C LEU A 145 1.12 8.51 -7.91
N LEU A 146 0.28 7.92 -7.04
CA LEU A 146 -1.15 7.76 -7.31
C LEU A 146 -1.83 9.11 -7.52
N GLY A 147 -1.56 10.08 -6.64
CA GLY A 147 -2.09 11.44 -6.76
C GLY A 147 -1.64 12.15 -8.05
N ILE A 148 -0.34 12.04 -8.41
CA ILE A 148 0.19 12.60 -9.66
C ILE A 148 -0.48 11.95 -10.88
N GLY A 149 -0.61 10.63 -10.90
CA GLY A 149 -1.22 9.90 -12.01
C GLY A 149 -2.68 10.25 -12.21
N LYS A 150 -3.45 10.40 -11.13
CA LYS A 150 -4.84 10.89 -11.19
C LYS A 150 -4.91 12.32 -11.77
N ALA A 151 -4.03 13.20 -11.33
CA ALA A 151 -3.94 14.56 -11.84
C ALA A 151 -3.54 14.64 -13.33
N LEU A 152 -2.81 13.61 -13.82
CA LEU A 152 -2.49 13.44 -15.25
C LEU A 152 -3.60 12.74 -16.04
N GLY A 153 -4.73 12.38 -15.40
CA GLY A 153 -5.90 11.79 -16.04
C GLY A 153 -5.88 10.25 -16.14
N PHE A 154 -4.88 9.54 -15.58
CA PHE A 154 -4.83 8.09 -15.63
C PHE A 154 -5.83 7.42 -14.68
N GLU A 155 -6.36 6.27 -15.09
CA GLU A 155 -7.18 5.43 -14.22
C GLU A 155 -6.36 4.88 -13.03
N GLU A 156 -6.97 4.87 -11.85
CA GLU A 156 -6.32 4.41 -10.60
C GLU A 156 -5.74 3.00 -10.69
N GLY A 157 -6.44 2.08 -11.37
CA GLY A 157 -5.99 0.71 -11.54
C GLY A 157 -4.68 0.59 -12.32
N ILE A 158 -4.51 1.39 -13.38
CA ILE A 158 -3.29 1.42 -14.21
C ILE A 158 -2.13 2.02 -13.42
N ILE A 159 -2.37 3.14 -12.71
CA ILE A 159 -1.37 3.78 -11.86
C ILE A 159 -0.91 2.81 -10.76
N ALA A 160 -1.86 2.21 -10.05
CA ALA A 160 -1.58 1.22 -8.99
C ALA A 160 -0.79 0.03 -9.55
N GLY A 161 -1.16 -0.46 -10.75
CA GLY A 161 -0.43 -1.52 -11.45
C GLY A 161 1.04 -1.18 -11.68
N ALA A 162 1.34 0.05 -12.13
CA ALA A 162 2.71 0.51 -12.35
C ALA A 162 3.51 0.60 -11.03
N ILE A 163 2.92 1.21 -10.00
CA ILE A 163 3.53 1.35 -8.68
C ILE A 163 3.81 -0.01 -8.05
N ILE A 164 2.82 -0.90 -8.03
CA ILE A 164 2.92 -2.22 -7.42
C ILE A 164 3.93 -3.09 -8.16
N SER A 165 3.94 -3.05 -9.50
CA SER A 165 4.93 -3.80 -10.31
C SER A 165 6.36 -3.43 -9.94
N GLY A 166 6.65 -2.12 -9.85
CA GLY A 166 7.96 -1.64 -9.42
C GLY A 166 8.28 -2.02 -7.96
N ALA A 167 7.33 -1.81 -7.05
CA ALA A 167 7.51 -2.09 -5.63
C ALA A 167 7.79 -3.58 -5.37
N TYR A 168 7.06 -4.48 -6.00
CA TYR A 168 7.31 -5.93 -5.88
C TYR A 168 8.61 -6.37 -6.53
N PHE A 169 8.96 -5.79 -7.67
CA PHE A 169 10.26 -6.04 -8.28
C PHE A 169 11.39 -5.69 -7.31
N GLY A 170 11.33 -4.49 -6.74
CA GLY A 170 12.36 -4.02 -5.82
C GLY A 170 12.46 -4.87 -4.55
N ASP A 171 11.34 -5.22 -3.97
CA ASP A 171 11.25 -6.08 -2.79
C ASP A 171 11.93 -7.45 -3.05
N LYS A 172 11.58 -8.12 -4.16
CA LYS A 172 12.18 -9.41 -4.54
C LYS A 172 13.68 -9.33 -4.83
N MET A 173 14.16 -8.22 -5.34
CA MET A 173 15.58 -8.03 -5.70
C MET A 173 16.41 -7.46 -4.56
N SER A 174 15.78 -7.00 -3.47
CA SER A 174 16.47 -6.41 -2.33
C SER A 174 17.01 -7.47 -1.36
N PRO A 175 18.30 -7.43 -1.02
CA PRO A 175 18.82 -8.25 0.07
C PRO A 175 18.33 -7.80 1.46
N LEU A 176 17.63 -6.67 1.55
CA LEU A 176 17.06 -6.13 2.78
C LEU A 176 15.63 -6.62 3.03
N SER A 177 15.00 -7.28 2.04
CA SER A 177 13.63 -7.77 2.13
C SER A 177 13.51 -8.98 3.05
N ASP A 178 12.54 -8.94 3.96
CA ASP A 178 12.26 -10.03 4.88
C ASP A 178 11.86 -11.30 4.12
N THR A 179 11.00 -11.18 3.10
CA THR A 179 10.52 -12.31 2.30
C THR A 179 11.64 -12.92 1.48
N THR A 180 12.53 -12.09 0.90
CA THR A 180 13.68 -12.53 0.12
C THR A 180 14.74 -13.21 0.98
N ASN A 181 14.85 -12.86 2.27
CA ASN A 181 15.74 -13.51 3.21
C ASN A 181 15.16 -14.82 3.78
N LEU A 182 13.85 -14.84 4.08
CA LEU A 182 13.21 -16.01 4.69
C LEU A 182 13.15 -17.22 3.76
N ALA A 183 12.84 -17.00 2.46
CA ALA A 183 12.66 -18.08 1.50
C ALA A 183 13.92 -18.95 1.34
N PRO A 184 15.13 -18.42 1.09
CA PRO A 184 16.34 -19.25 0.98
C PRO A 184 16.75 -19.87 2.31
N ALA A 185 16.51 -19.22 3.44
CA ALA A 185 16.78 -19.78 4.77
C ALA A 185 15.95 -21.06 5.00
N MET A 186 14.67 -21.06 4.60
CA MET A 186 13.80 -22.22 4.69
C MET A 186 14.13 -23.30 3.66
N ALA A 187 14.65 -22.93 2.48
CA ALA A 187 15.05 -23.85 1.42
C ALA A 187 16.47 -24.40 1.58
N GLY A 188 17.24 -23.93 2.57
CA GLY A 188 18.63 -24.39 2.80
C GLY A 188 19.61 -23.89 1.73
N THR A 189 19.38 -22.70 1.13
CA THR A 189 20.28 -22.08 0.15
C THR A 189 20.71 -20.68 0.62
N ASP A 190 21.73 -20.10 -0.03
CA ASP A 190 22.16 -18.76 0.32
C ASP A 190 21.32 -17.66 -0.39
N LEU A 191 21.27 -16.49 0.25
CA LEU A 191 20.47 -15.34 -0.20
C LEU A 191 20.82 -14.87 -1.62
N PHE A 192 22.10 -14.74 -1.94
CA PHE A 192 22.51 -14.21 -3.25
C PHE A 192 22.30 -15.19 -4.37
N THR A 193 22.44 -16.50 -4.10
CA THR A 193 22.08 -17.56 -5.05
C THR A 193 20.59 -17.53 -5.33
N HIS A 194 19.76 -17.34 -4.30
CA HIS A 194 18.31 -17.19 -4.44
C HIS A 194 17.95 -15.96 -5.29
N ILE A 195 18.49 -14.77 -4.96
CA ILE A 195 18.24 -13.54 -5.72
C ILE A 195 18.68 -13.70 -7.19
N ARG A 196 19.85 -14.26 -7.44
CA ARG A 196 20.35 -14.52 -8.80
C ARG A 196 19.44 -15.48 -9.57
N HIS A 197 18.87 -16.46 -8.91
CA HIS A 197 17.92 -17.38 -9.52
C HIS A 197 16.59 -16.68 -9.85
N MET A 198 16.03 -15.92 -8.89
CA MET A 198 14.82 -15.13 -9.11
C MET A 198 14.99 -14.08 -10.22
N ALA A 199 16.17 -13.48 -10.35
CA ALA A 199 16.46 -12.49 -11.40
C ALA A 199 16.17 -13.01 -12.80
N LYS A 200 16.36 -14.33 -13.06
CA LYS A 200 16.10 -14.95 -14.37
C LYS A 200 14.64 -14.82 -14.82
N THR A 201 13.72 -14.77 -13.90
CA THR A 201 12.28 -14.59 -14.20
C THR A 201 11.82 -13.16 -13.94
N THR A 202 12.31 -12.54 -12.88
CA THR A 202 11.84 -11.22 -12.44
C THR A 202 12.32 -10.10 -13.34
N ILE A 203 13.58 -10.17 -13.86
CA ILE A 203 14.09 -9.15 -14.78
C ILE A 203 13.33 -9.16 -16.13
N PRO A 204 13.13 -10.29 -16.82
CA PRO A 204 12.32 -10.29 -18.03
C PRO A 204 10.89 -9.81 -17.80
N SER A 205 10.28 -10.17 -16.66
CA SER A 205 8.92 -9.73 -16.32
C SER A 205 8.82 -8.22 -16.15
N ILE A 206 9.76 -7.61 -15.40
CA ILE A 206 9.72 -6.15 -15.20
C ILE A 206 10.05 -5.39 -16.48
N LEU A 207 10.96 -5.90 -17.31
CA LEU A 207 11.25 -5.29 -18.62
C LEU A 207 10.01 -5.30 -19.52
N LEU A 208 9.27 -6.41 -19.55
CA LEU A 208 8.01 -6.49 -20.29
C LEU A 208 6.98 -5.50 -19.72
N ALA A 209 6.84 -5.44 -18.40
CA ALA A 209 5.94 -4.49 -17.74
C ALA A 209 6.31 -3.03 -18.06
N LEU A 210 7.60 -2.68 -18.02
CA LEU A 210 8.08 -1.34 -18.37
C LEU A 210 7.78 -0.98 -19.83
N ILE A 211 7.95 -1.93 -20.75
CA ILE A 211 7.57 -1.74 -22.16
C ILE A 211 6.07 -1.50 -22.28
N LEU A 212 5.24 -2.30 -21.59
CA LEU A 212 3.80 -2.13 -21.61
C LEU A 212 3.37 -0.77 -21.02
N PHE A 213 3.90 -0.36 -19.90
CA PHE A 213 3.61 0.94 -19.28
C PHE A 213 4.07 2.10 -20.16
N PHE A 214 5.19 1.95 -20.84
CA PHE A 214 5.65 2.95 -21.81
C PHE A 214 4.72 3.04 -23.04
N VAL A 215 4.31 1.89 -23.60
CA VAL A 215 3.38 1.84 -24.74
C VAL A 215 2.00 2.39 -24.34
N ILE A 216 1.50 2.05 -23.14
CA ILE A 216 0.26 2.64 -22.62
C ILE A 216 0.40 4.15 -22.51
N GLY A 217 1.50 4.66 -21.96
CA GLY A 217 1.75 6.10 -21.83
C GLY A 217 1.83 6.82 -23.18
N LEU A 218 2.43 6.18 -24.22
CA LEU A 218 2.48 6.74 -25.57
C LEU A 218 1.10 6.83 -26.24
N ASN A 219 0.23 5.85 -26.00
CA ASN A 219 -1.09 5.77 -26.62
C ASN A 219 -2.19 6.33 -25.71
N TYR A 220 -1.82 6.80 -24.52
CA TYR A 220 -2.78 7.39 -23.62
C TYR A 220 -3.12 8.80 -24.11
N GLU A 221 -4.26 8.90 -24.79
CA GLU A 221 -4.89 10.20 -25.01
C GLU A 221 -5.36 10.67 -23.64
N SER A 222 -4.51 11.45 -22.96
CA SER A 222 -4.96 12.09 -21.73
C SER A 222 -6.11 13.04 -22.11
N ASP A 223 -7.31 12.73 -21.64
CA ASP A 223 -8.40 13.71 -21.61
C ASP A 223 -8.02 14.94 -20.73
N GLY A 224 -6.95 14.78 -19.94
CA GLY A 224 -6.30 15.84 -19.18
C GLY A 224 -5.57 16.81 -20.08
N LYS A 225 -6.26 17.85 -20.51
CA LYS A 225 -5.67 18.98 -21.22
C LYS A 225 -4.61 19.60 -20.33
N VAL A 226 -3.57 20.20 -20.94
CA VAL A 226 -2.57 21.02 -20.21
C VAL A 226 -3.28 22.04 -19.28
N GLU A 227 -4.48 22.45 -19.63
CA GLU A 227 -5.37 23.28 -18.83
C GLU A 227 -5.76 22.62 -17.49
N ASP A 228 -6.03 21.31 -17.46
CA ASP A 228 -6.43 20.60 -16.23
C ASP A 228 -5.24 20.51 -15.25
N VAL A 229 -4.03 20.27 -15.74
CA VAL A 229 -2.81 20.28 -14.92
C VAL A 229 -2.57 21.68 -14.30
N LEU A 230 -2.80 22.73 -15.07
CA LEU A 230 -2.70 24.11 -14.58
C LEU A 230 -3.77 24.43 -13.54
N VAL A 231 -5.01 23.96 -13.76
CA VAL A 231 -6.12 24.12 -12.81
C VAL A 231 -5.79 23.39 -11.50
N ILE A 232 -5.37 22.12 -11.58
CA ILE A 232 -4.99 21.33 -10.38
C ILE A 232 -3.84 22.01 -9.63
N SER A 233 -2.80 22.43 -10.34
CA SER A 233 -1.67 23.16 -9.73
C SER A 233 -2.11 24.44 -9.03
N LYS A 234 -3.04 25.18 -9.64
CA LYS A 234 -3.60 26.41 -9.06
C LYS A 234 -4.44 26.11 -7.83
N VAL A 235 -5.30 25.09 -7.87
CA VAL A 235 -6.09 24.64 -6.71
C VAL A 235 -5.19 24.24 -5.56
N ILE A 236 -4.16 23.43 -5.83
CA ILE A 236 -3.20 23.03 -4.79
C ILE A 236 -2.53 24.24 -4.13
N THR A 237 -2.03 25.18 -4.93
CA THR A 237 -1.32 26.36 -4.41
C THR A 237 -2.24 27.41 -3.76
N SER A 238 -3.54 27.43 -4.10
CA SER A 238 -4.51 28.29 -3.43
C SER A 238 -5.02 27.71 -2.11
N THR A 239 -5.03 26.36 -1.98
CA THR A 239 -5.54 25.67 -0.79
C THR A 239 -4.41 25.42 0.22
N PHE A 240 -3.24 25.00 -0.24
CA PHE A 240 -2.13 24.58 0.63
C PHE A 240 -0.95 25.54 0.56
N HIS A 241 -0.32 25.77 1.68
CA HIS A 241 0.98 26.44 1.72
C HIS A 241 2.08 25.46 1.26
N ILE A 242 2.39 25.48 -0.04
CA ILE A 242 3.36 24.60 -0.69
C ILE A 242 4.78 25.14 -0.48
N SER A 243 5.63 24.30 0.12
CA SER A 243 7.03 24.62 0.39
C SER A 243 7.94 23.40 0.14
N PRO A 244 9.16 23.58 -0.38
CA PRO A 244 10.14 22.50 -0.52
C PRO A 244 10.48 21.81 0.82
N TRP A 245 10.33 22.51 1.94
CA TRP A 245 10.55 21.95 3.27
C TRP A 245 9.64 20.78 3.62
N LEU A 246 8.48 20.66 2.97
CA LEU A 246 7.57 19.54 3.15
C LEU A 246 8.19 18.21 2.73
N PHE A 247 9.19 18.21 1.84
CA PHE A 247 9.91 17.00 1.45
C PHE A 247 10.86 16.45 2.53
N VAL A 248 11.16 17.22 3.56
CA VAL A 248 12.02 16.76 4.66
C VAL A 248 11.44 15.51 5.32
N VAL A 249 10.11 15.44 5.51
CA VAL A 249 9.46 14.31 6.18
C VAL A 249 9.57 13.02 5.34
N PRO A 250 9.13 12.97 4.06
CA PRO A 250 9.28 11.76 3.25
C PRO A 250 10.74 11.35 3.05
N ILE A 251 11.66 12.32 2.87
CA ILE A 251 13.10 12.01 2.75
C ILE A 251 13.61 11.38 4.05
N LEU A 252 13.22 11.90 5.21
CA LEU A 252 13.63 11.39 6.51
C LEU A 252 13.10 9.97 6.73
N VAL A 253 11.84 9.69 6.37
CA VAL A 253 11.27 8.33 6.42
C VAL A 253 12.05 7.37 5.55
N VAL A 254 12.35 7.74 4.29
CA VAL A 254 13.15 6.91 3.37
C VAL A 254 14.56 6.68 3.93
N VAL A 255 15.21 7.72 4.45
CA VAL A 255 16.53 7.60 5.08
C VAL A 255 16.51 6.66 6.31
N MET A 256 15.49 6.75 7.16
CA MET A 256 15.32 5.84 8.30
C MET A 256 15.26 4.38 7.82
N ILE A 257 14.49 4.10 6.78
CA ILE A 257 14.33 2.74 6.25
C ILE A 257 15.65 2.25 5.61
N ILE A 258 16.32 3.07 4.82
CA ILE A 258 17.66 2.76 4.28
C ILE A 258 18.67 2.48 5.40
N LYS A 259 18.55 3.18 6.53
CA LYS A 259 19.37 2.94 7.75
C LYS A 259 18.89 1.72 8.55
N ARG A 260 18.00 0.89 7.99
CA ARG A 260 17.48 -0.34 8.60
C ARG A 260 16.62 -0.13 9.86
N VAL A 261 16.04 1.05 10.03
CA VAL A 261 14.97 1.22 11.02
C VAL A 261 13.77 0.38 10.55
N PRO A 262 13.18 -0.47 11.40
CA PRO A 262 12.02 -1.27 11.00
C PRO A 262 10.87 -0.41 10.45
N ALA A 263 10.07 -0.96 9.52
CA ALA A 263 9.03 -0.22 8.82
C ALA A 263 8.00 0.42 9.77
N LEU A 264 7.56 -0.31 10.80
CA LEU A 264 6.57 0.18 11.77
C LEU A 264 7.00 1.49 12.46
N PRO A 265 8.17 1.57 13.15
CA PRO A 265 8.60 2.82 13.77
C PRO A 265 8.92 3.92 12.75
N ALA A 266 9.40 3.58 11.54
CA ALA A 266 9.65 4.58 10.51
C ALA A 266 8.36 5.22 9.98
N LEU A 267 7.32 4.42 9.72
CA LEU A 267 6.00 4.91 9.30
C LEU A 267 5.31 5.70 10.42
N LEU A 268 5.41 5.24 11.67
CA LEU A 268 4.88 5.97 12.82
C LEU A 268 5.55 7.33 12.98
N ALA A 269 6.88 7.38 12.89
CA ALA A 269 7.63 8.63 12.92
C ALA A 269 7.20 9.56 11.76
N GLY A 270 7.04 9.02 10.55
CA GLY A 270 6.55 9.75 9.39
C GLY A 270 5.15 10.34 9.59
N ALA A 271 4.23 9.57 10.20
CA ALA A 271 2.88 10.04 10.51
C ALA A 271 2.89 11.15 11.59
N LEU A 272 3.68 10.97 12.65
CA LEU A 272 3.81 11.99 13.72
C LEU A 272 4.48 13.27 13.20
N LEU A 273 5.55 13.15 12.42
CA LEU A 273 6.20 14.30 11.80
C LEU A 273 5.26 15.00 10.80
N GLY A 274 4.46 14.25 10.03
CA GLY A 274 3.40 14.81 9.21
C GLY A 274 2.43 15.65 10.03
N GLY A 275 2.00 15.17 11.19
CA GLY A 275 1.17 15.93 12.13
C GLY A 275 1.83 17.22 12.62
N VAL A 276 3.13 17.17 12.99
CA VAL A 276 3.90 18.37 13.40
C VAL A 276 4.02 19.37 12.25
N PHE A 277 4.30 18.89 11.03
CA PHE A 277 4.38 19.76 9.85
C PHE A 277 3.02 20.38 9.49
N ALA A 278 1.91 19.65 9.72
CA ALA A 278 0.56 20.23 9.56
C ALA A 278 0.35 21.41 10.50
N LEU A 279 0.75 21.31 11.77
CA LEU A 279 0.66 22.40 12.74
C LEU A 279 1.49 23.63 12.35
N ILE A 280 2.62 23.43 11.69
CA ILE A 280 3.54 24.52 11.31
C ILE A 280 3.13 25.15 9.98
N PHE A 281 2.80 24.34 8.98
CA PHE A 281 2.61 24.82 7.60
C PHE A 281 1.15 25.04 7.21
N GLN A 282 0.17 24.37 7.90
CA GLN A 282 -1.25 24.36 7.47
C GLN A 282 -2.23 24.67 8.62
N PRO A 283 -2.02 25.70 9.44
CA PRO A 283 -2.92 26.00 10.56
C PRO A 283 -4.34 26.36 10.09
N GLU A 284 -4.48 26.97 8.92
CA GLU A 284 -5.77 27.37 8.34
C GLU A 284 -6.58 26.15 7.90
N ILE A 285 -5.94 25.19 7.21
CA ILE A 285 -6.58 23.92 6.78
C ILE A 285 -7.00 23.11 7.99
N ILE A 286 -6.18 23.08 9.05
CA ILE A 286 -6.55 22.40 10.29
C ILE A 286 -7.84 22.98 10.87
N ALA A 287 -7.97 24.31 10.90
CA ALA A 287 -9.17 24.98 11.40
C ALA A 287 -10.40 24.67 10.55
N GLU A 288 -10.23 24.62 9.22
CA GLU A 288 -11.29 24.27 8.27
C GLU A 288 -11.73 22.81 8.45
N VAL A 289 -10.80 21.86 8.50
CA VAL A 289 -11.08 20.43 8.67
C VAL A 289 -11.77 20.13 10.01
N VAL A 290 -11.40 20.84 11.07
CA VAL A 290 -12.04 20.71 12.39
C VAL A 290 -13.44 21.31 12.40
N GLY A 291 -13.67 22.41 11.66
CA GLY A 291 -14.98 23.05 11.50
C GLY A 291 -15.56 23.65 12.77
N GLU A 292 -14.75 23.84 13.80
CA GLU A 292 -15.18 24.34 15.12
C GLU A 292 -14.37 25.58 15.51
N LYS A 293 -14.94 26.37 16.44
CA LYS A 293 -14.23 27.48 17.06
C LYS A 293 -13.49 27.00 18.30
N GLY A 294 -12.22 27.33 18.42
CA GLY A 294 -11.42 26.94 19.56
C GLY A 294 -10.05 27.61 19.59
N SER A 295 -9.27 27.35 20.63
CA SER A 295 -7.89 27.81 20.67
C SER A 295 -7.05 27.08 19.61
N SER A 296 -5.98 27.71 19.12
CA SER A 296 -5.06 27.09 18.15
C SER A 296 -4.54 25.72 18.62
N ALA A 297 -4.26 25.56 19.91
CA ALA A 297 -3.81 24.29 20.47
C ALA A 297 -4.91 23.21 20.42
N TYR A 298 -6.16 23.56 20.70
CA TYR A 298 -7.29 22.64 20.61
C TYR A 298 -7.54 22.18 19.17
N LEU A 299 -7.61 23.14 18.24
CA LEU A 299 -7.81 22.86 16.81
C LEU A 299 -6.67 22.02 16.26
N GLY A 300 -5.42 22.36 16.59
CA GLY A 300 -4.24 21.62 16.18
C GLY A 300 -4.27 20.18 16.66
N PHE A 301 -4.51 19.95 17.94
CA PHE A 301 -4.59 18.61 18.49
C PHE A 301 -5.72 17.79 17.83
N LYS A 302 -6.93 18.37 17.74
CA LYS A 302 -8.09 17.70 17.17
C LYS A 302 -7.88 17.37 15.69
N GLY A 303 -7.37 18.31 14.88
CA GLY A 303 -7.10 18.09 13.46
C GLY A 303 -6.05 17.02 13.21
N VAL A 304 -4.94 17.04 13.96
CA VAL A 304 -3.91 15.99 13.87
C VAL A 304 -4.46 14.64 14.28
N MET A 305 -5.25 14.56 15.35
CA MET A 305 -5.89 13.31 15.75
C MET A 305 -6.86 12.80 14.67
N MET A 306 -7.69 13.67 14.09
CA MET A 306 -8.57 13.29 12.97
C MET A 306 -7.76 12.76 11.77
N ALA A 307 -6.61 13.34 11.48
CA ALA A 307 -5.70 12.86 10.45
C ALA A 307 -5.15 11.46 10.76
N LEU A 308 -4.71 11.23 11.99
CA LEU A 308 -4.12 9.97 12.41
C LEU A 308 -5.09 8.78 12.33
N PHE A 309 -6.40 9.01 12.56
CA PHE A 309 -7.39 7.94 12.36
C PHE A 309 -8.11 7.98 11.00
N GLY A 310 -7.56 8.73 10.04
CA GLY A 310 -8.00 8.71 8.64
C GLY A 310 -9.34 9.41 8.37
N ARG A 311 -9.84 10.26 9.26
CA ARG A 311 -11.09 11.02 9.08
C ARG A 311 -10.80 12.43 8.62
N ILE A 312 -10.21 12.57 7.42
CA ILE A 312 -9.98 13.87 6.78
C ILE A 312 -10.68 13.91 5.44
N SER A 313 -11.44 14.96 5.22
CA SER A 313 -11.93 15.37 3.91
C SER A 313 -11.63 16.85 3.77
N ILE A 314 -10.82 17.20 2.78
CA ILE A 314 -10.53 18.60 2.42
C ILE A 314 -11.36 18.88 1.17
N VAL A 315 -12.37 19.73 1.32
CA VAL A 315 -13.27 20.10 0.22
C VAL A 315 -12.67 21.35 -0.43
N THR A 316 -12.34 21.25 -1.70
CA THR A 316 -11.96 22.40 -2.51
C THR A 316 -13.19 22.93 -3.26
N GLU A 317 -13.30 24.23 -3.50
CA GLU A 317 -14.42 24.84 -4.21
C GLU A 317 -14.56 24.36 -5.67
N ASN A 318 -13.55 23.68 -6.21
CA ASN A 318 -13.58 23.04 -7.51
C ASN A 318 -13.79 21.53 -7.33
N ALA A 319 -14.99 21.07 -7.66
CA ALA A 319 -15.27 19.65 -7.83
C ALA A 319 -14.55 19.15 -9.10
N LEU A 320 -13.41 18.52 -8.94
CA LEU A 320 -12.72 17.67 -9.91
C LEU A 320 -12.65 16.25 -9.37
#